data_80f99b2c01b88c9681ae5ac98d778cc7
#
_entry.id   80f99b2c01b88c9681ae5ac98d778cc7
#
_cell.length_a   1.000
_cell.length_b   1.000
_cell.length_c   1.000
_cell.angle_alpha   90.00
_cell.angle_beta   90.00
_cell.angle_gamma   90.00
#
_symmetry.space_group_name_H-M   'P 1'
#
loop_
_entity.id
_entity.type
_entity.pdbx_description
1 polymer ?
#
loop_
_entity_poly.entity_id
_entity_poly.type
_entity_poly.pdbx_seq_one_letter_code
_entity_poly.pdbx_strand_id
1 'polypeptide(L)'
;SKVAIEVAKGKSEQAESDQKKFSEEAKNPRIEFVGPTEYGRVSFMYPKTWSVYIGNDGSDRGDYKAYLHPVSVPSTTNKNSRFALRLEIINKNMDTVLNDYQSRLKKGELTSSSTEFNGISATRIDGTFEKELRGSVVLMKVRDKTIRFSTDADTFKPDFQTILSTVKISE
;
A
#
# COMPACT_ATOMS: atom_id res chain seq x y z
N SER A 1 -21.27 2.92 -44.11
CA SER A 1 -19.92 2.84 -44.66
C SER A 1 -18.97 2.17 -43.66
N LYS A 2 -17.89 1.66 -44.15
CA LYS A 2 -16.86 1.02 -43.32
C LYS A 2 -16.32 1.98 -42.23
N VAL A 3 -16.09 3.23 -42.57
CA VAL A 3 -15.56 4.23 -41.62
C VAL A 3 -16.55 4.50 -40.51
N ALA A 4 -17.83 4.62 -40.78
CA ALA A 4 -18.86 4.85 -39.77
C ALA A 4 -18.98 3.63 -38.83
N ILE A 5 -18.86 2.40 -39.34
CA ILE A 5 -18.91 1.17 -38.56
C ILE A 5 -17.70 1.08 -37.65
N GLU A 6 -16.50 1.41 -38.14
CA GLU A 6 -15.25 1.36 -37.33
C GLU A 6 -15.28 2.38 -36.21
N VAL A 7 -15.77 3.62 -36.48
CA VAL A 7 -15.90 4.67 -35.46
C VAL A 7 -16.90 4.25 -34.38
N ALA A 8 -18.05 3.68 -34.80
CA ALA A 8 -19.06 3.19 -33.86
C ALA A 8 -18.50 2.04 -33.01
N LYS A 9 -17.73 1.12 -33.60
CA LYS A 9 -17.09 0.02 -32.89
C LYS A 9 -16.07 0.51 -31.86
N GLY A 10 -15.23 1.50 -32.21
CA GLY A 10 -14.28 2.09 -31.29
C GLY A 10 -14.95 2.78 -30.11
N LYS A 11 -16.04 3.53 -30.35
CA LYS A 11 -16.81 4.16 -29.28
C LYS A 11 -17.49 3.12 -28.38
N SER A 12 -17.98 2.03 -28.93
CA SER A 12 -18.59 0.94 -28.18
C SER A 12 -17.56 0.25 -27.28
N GLU A 13 -16.35 0.03 -27.76
CA GLU A 13 -15.26 -0.56 -26.96
C GLU A 13 -14.88 0.34 -25.79
N GLN A 14 -14.77 1.65 -26.00
CA GLN A 14 -14.48 2.61 -24.95
C GLN A 14 -15.60 2.67 -23.91
N ALA A 15 -16.85 2.67 -24.33
CA ALA A 15 -17.99 2.67 -23.42
C ALA A 15 -18.06 1.40 -22.60
N GLU A 16 -17.76 0.24 -23.18
CA GLU A 16 -17.68 -1.04 -22.45
C GLU A 16 -16.58 -1.03 -21.40
N SER A 17 -15.40 -0.49 -21.74
CA SER A 17 -14.27 -0.37 -20.80
C SER A 17 -14.63 0.55 -19.63
N ASP A 18 -15.22 1.70 -19.86
CA ASP A 18 -15.65 2.65 -18.83
C ASP A 18 -16.76 2.06 -17.96
N GLN A 19 -17.71 1.38 -18.57
CA GLN A 19 -18.83 0.72 -17.87
C GLN A 19 -18.35 -0.43 -17.01
N LYS A 20 -17.38 -1.21 -17.50
CA LYS A 20 -16.76 -2.30 -16.76
C LYS A 20 -15.99 -1.78 -15.53
N LYS A 21 -15.23 -0.71 -15.71
CA LYS A 21 -14.51 -0.03 -14.63
C LYS A 21 -15.49 0.50 -13.57
N PHE A 22 -16.57 1.15 -14.00
CA PHE A 22 -17.60 1.65 -13.11
C PHE A 22 -18.30 0.52 -12.35
N SER A 23 -18.59 -0.62 -13.01
CA SER A 23 -19.20 -1.79 -12.38
C SER A 23 -18.29 -2.40 -11.32
N GLU A 24 -16.99 -2.46 -11.56
CA GLU A 24 -16.02 -2.97 -10.59
C GLU A 24 -15.96 -2.06 -9.37
N GLU A 25 -15.94 -0.75 -9.56
CA GLU A 25 -15.98 0.24 -8.47
C GLU A 25 -17.27 0.14 -7.67
N ALA A 26 -18.40 -0.09 -8.34
CA ALA A 26 -19.70 -0.26 -7.68
C ALA A 26 -19.78 -1.57 -6.88
N LYS A 27 -19.18 -2.65 -7.40
CA LYS A 27 -19.13 -3.95 -6.72
C LYS A 27 -18.15 -3.97 -5.55
N ASN A 28 -17.06 -3.22 -5.67
CA ASN A 28 -16.01 -3.13 -4.67
C ASN A 28 -15.79 -1.67 -4.29
N PRO A 29 -16.76 -1.05 -3.61
CA PRO A 29 -16.61 0.35 -3.21
C PRO A 29 -15.41 0.51 -2.30
N ARG A 30 -14.74 1.66 -2.43
CA ARG A 30 -13.56 1.99 -1.64
C ARG A 30 -13.86 3.11 -0.68
N ILE A 31 -13.14 3.11 0.44
CA ILE A 31 -13.17 4.22 1.41
C ILE A 31 -11.78 4.82 1.50
N GLU A 32 -11.75 6.09 1.87
CA GLU A 32 -10.49 6.80 2.09
C GLU A 32 -9.99 6.57 3.51
N PHE A 33 -8.74 6.17 3.63
CA PHE A 33 -8.00 6.20 4.87
C PHE A 33 -7.24 7.52 4.95
N VAL A 34 -7.33 8.23 6.06
CA VAL A 34 -6.60 9.47 6.28
C VAL A 34 -5.81 9.32 7.58
N GLY A 35 -4.48 9.44 7.47
CA GLY A 35 -3.59 9.39 8.61
C GLY A 35 -3.58 10.70 9.41
N PRO A 36 -2.84 10.72 10.53
CA PRO A 36 -2.74 11.91 11.37
C PRO A 36 -2.08 13.08 10.64
N THR A 37 -2.60 14.29 10.85
CA THR A 37 -2.07 15.51 10.23
C THR A 37 -0.65 15.84 10.69
N GLU A 38 -0.28 15.40 11.88
CA GLU A 38 1.03 15.63 12.50
C GLU A 38 2.18 14.98 11.73
N TYR A 39 1.87 13.97 10.91
CA TYR A 39 2.85 13.18 10.17
C TYR A 39 2.81 13.46 8.66
N GLY A 40 2.29 14.62 8.24
CA GLY A 40 2.19 14.93 6.82
C GLY A 40 1.09 14.12 6.15
N ARG A 41 -0.11 14.22 6.64
CA ARG A 41 -1.36 13.62 6.14
C ARG A 41 -1.20 12.63 4.98
N VAL A 42 -0.98 11.38 5.32
CA VAL A 42 -1.00 10.26 4.37
C VAL A 42 -2.43 9.82 4.15
N SER A 43 -2.85 9.66 2.90
CA SER A 43 -4.17 9.14 2.59
C SER A 43 -4.10 8.15 1.44
N PHE A 44 -5.04 7.22 1.40
CA PHE A 44 -5.17 6.25 0.32
C PHE A 44 -6.58 5.65 0.33
N MET A 45 -6.95 5.02 -0.77
CA MET A 45 -8.24 4.32 -0.89
C MET A 45 -8.06 2.84 -0.63
N TYR A 46 -8.97 2.23 0.10
CA TYR A 46 -8.96 0.80 0.38
C TYR A 46 -10.37 0.22 0.23
N PRO A 47 -10.50 -1.12 0.00
CA PRO A 47 -11.81 -1.74 -0.18
C PRO A 47 -12.71 -1.58 1.06
N LYS A 48 -13.95 -1.20 0.87
CA LYS A 48 -14.93 -1.01 1.95
C LYS A 48 -15.14 -2.28 2.79
N THR A 49 -14.90 -3.46 2.20
CA THR A 49 -15.04 -4.75 2.90
C THR A 49 -13.89 -5.05 3.85
N TRP A 50 -12.84 -4.23 3.83
CA TRP A 50 -11.71 -4.39 4.74
C TRP A 50 -11.98 -3.65 6.04
N SER A 51 -11.41 -4.17 7.13
CA SER A 51 -11.42 -3.53 8.44
C SER A 51 -10.09 -2.87 8.71
N VAL A 52 -10.11 -1.85 9.55
CA VAL A 52 -8.93 -1.09 9.97
C VAL A 52 -8.76 -1.18 11.47
N TYR A 53 -7.55 -1.43 11.93
CA TYR A 53 -7.20 -1.39 13.35
C TYR A 53 -5.99 -0.48 13.54
N ILE A 54 -6.13 0.51 14.40
CA ILE A 54 -5.03 1.42 14.75
C ILE A 54 -4.33 0.84 15.99
N GLY A 55 -3.13 0.29 15.77
CA GLY A 55 -2.35 -0.33 16.85
C GLY A 55 -1.63 0.70 17.72
N ASN A 56 -1.17 1.79 17.11
CA ASN A 56 -0.60 2.92 17.81
C ASN A 56 -0.93 4.20 17.06
N ASP A 57 -1.59 5.15 17.72
CA ASP A 57 -2.00 6.41 17.08
C ASP A 57 -0.92 7.50 17.16
N GLY A 58 0.25 7.18 17.71
CA GLY A 58 1.36 8.11 17.83
C GLY A 58 1.25 9.08 19.02
N SER A 59 0.19 8.99 19.83
CA SER A 59 -0.01 9.89 20.97
C SER A 59 1.05 9.76 22.06
N ASP A 60 1.73 8.62 22.11
CA ASP A 60 2.85 8.34 23.01
C ASP A 60 4.20 8.80 22.46
N ARG A 61 4.21 9.56 21.36
CA ARG A 61 5.40 9.96 20.58
C ARG A 61 6.12 8.79 19.91
N GLY A 62 5.52 7.61 19.91
CA GLY A 62 6.02 6.44 19.19
C GLY A 62 5.62 6.48 17.72
N ASP A 63 5.95 5.40 17.03
CA ASP A 63 5.59 5.24 15.64
C ASP A 63 4.07 5.04 15.49
N TYR A 64 3.50 5.62 14.44
CA TYR A 64 2.10 5.35 14.08
C TYR A 64 2.01 3.99 13.41
N LYS A 65 1.03 3.17 13.81
CA LYS A 65 0.83 1.83 13.23
C LYS A 65 -0.65 1.58 12.98
N ALA A 66 -0.97 1.21 11.74
CA ALA A 66 -2.31 0.82 11.33
C ALA A 66 -2.25 -0.51 10.57
N TYR A 67 -3.29 -1.30 10.72
CA TYR A 67 -3.43 -2.61 10.08
C TYR A 67 -4.74 -2.66 9.33
N LEU A 68 -4.70 -3.11 8.08
CA LEU A 68 -5.87 -3.25 7.23
C LEU A 68 -5.93 -4.67 6.70
N HIS A 69 -7.14 -5.28 6.71
CA HIS A 69 -7.27 -6.68 6.31
C HIS A 69 -8.72 -6.96 5.89
N PRO A 70 -8.93 -7.88 4.93
CA PRO A 70 -10.28 -8.26 4.53
C PRO A 70 -11.11 -8.78 5.71
N VAL A 71 -12.36 -8.36 5.79
CA VAL A 71 -13.37 -8.75 6.78
C VAL A 71 -12.99 -8.30 8.19
N SER A 72 -11.98 -8.91 8.82
CA SER A 72 -11.54 -8.54 10.16
C SER A 72 -10.03 -8.61 10.28
N VAL A 73 -9.46 -7.69 11.06
CA VAL A 73 -8.03 -7.62 11.28
C VAL A 73 -7.61 -8.73 12.25
N PRO A 74 -6.62 -9.59 11.88
CA PRO A 74 -6.10 -10.59 12.79
C PRO A 74 -5.48 -9.99 14.05
N SER A 75 -5.24 -10.81 15.07
CA SER A 75 -4.61 -10.37 16.30
C SER A 75 -3.21 -9.79 16.04
N THR A 76 -2.97 -8.58 16.54
CA THR A 76 -1.66 -7.92 16.41
C THR A 76 -0.63 -8.46 17.42
N THR A 77 -1.06 -9.25 18.39
CA THR A 77 -0.18 -9.88 19.39
C THR A 77 0.26 -11.28 18.99
N ASN A 78 -0.35 -11.89 17.99
CA ASN A 78 0.03 -13.20 17.48
C ASN A 78 1.12 -13.05 16.44
N LYS A 79 2.26 -13.67 16.67
CA LYS A 79 3.43 -13.61 15.77
C LYS A 79 3.17 -14.23 14.39
N ASN A 80 2.18 -15.10 14.29
CA ASN A 80 1.83 -15.78 13.04
C ASN A 80 0.78 -15.03 12.22
N SER A 81 0.24 -13.94 12.74
CA SER A 81 -0.74 -13.13 12.00
C SER A 81 -0.10 -12.53 10.74
N ARG A 82 -0.86 -12.58 9.64
CA ARG A 82 -0.49 -11.98 8.36
C ARG A 82 -1.51 -10.92 8.01
N PHE A 83 -1.03 -9.74 7.66
CA PHE A 83 -1.90 -8.60 7.33
C PHE A 83 -1.79 -8.28 5.85
N ALA A 84 -2.92 -7.98 5.24
CA ALA A 84 -2.96 -7.58 3.84
C ALA A 84 -2.24 -6.24 3.63
N LEU A 85 -2.37 -5.34 4.61
CA LEU A 85 -1.67 -4.06 4.57
C LEU A 85 -1.30 -3.61 5.98
N ARG A 86 -0.05 -3.21 6.14
CA ARG A 86 0.43 -2.51 7.33
C ARG A 86 0.86 -1.12 6.90
N LEU A 87 0.45 -0.13 7.64
CA LEU A 87 0.94 1.24 7.51
C LEU A 87 1.68 1.61 8.77
N GLU A 88 2.91 2.05 8.62
CA GLU A 88 3.70 2.56 9.73
C GLU A 88 4.28 3.92 9.35
N ILE A 89 4.20 4.87 10.27
CA ILE A 89 4.90 6.14 10.12
C ILE A 89 5.99 6.15 11.19
N ILE A 90 7.22 5.98 10.74
CA ILE A 90 8.37 5.71 11.59
C ILE A 90 9.10 7.02 11.88
N ASN A 91 9.36 7.29 13.16
CA ASN A 91 10.06 8.50 13.61
C ASN A 91 11.57 8.41 13.38
N LYS A 92 11.97 7.94 12.20
CA LYS A 92 13.36 7.82 11.78
C LYS A 92 13.46 8.19 10.31
N ASN A 93 14.62 8.70 9.89
CA ASN A 93 14.82 9.01 8.49
C ASN A 93 14.95 7.73 7.63
N MET A 94 14.81 7.89 6.32
CA MET A 94 14.82 6.80 5.36
C MET A 94 16.09 5.96 5.44
N ASP A 95 17.26 6.59 5.56
CA ASP A 95 18.54 5.88 5.59
C ASP A 95 18.63 4.96 6.81
N THR A 96 18.16 5.41 7.96
CA THR A 96 18.12 4.61 9.18
C THR A 96 17.22 3.40 9.01
N VAL A 97 16.03 3.58 8.42
CA VAL A 97 15.10 2.48 8.18
C VAL A 97 15.67 1.49 7.16
N LEU A 98 16.30 1.98 6.09
CA LEU A 98 16.93 1.12 5.08
C LEU A 98 18.05 0.26 5.65
N ASN A 99 18.77 0.74 6.66
CA ASN A 99 19.82 -0.03 7.32
C ASN A 99 19.29 -1.34 7.94
N ASP A 100 18.03 -1.38 8.36
CA ASP A 100 17.42 -2.58 8.93
C ASP A 100 17.34 -3.73 7.92
N TYR A 101 17.38 -3.43 6.61
CA TYR A 101 17.28 -4.42 5.54
C TYR A 101 18.61 -4.78 4.90
N GLN A 102 19.71 -4.08 5.24
CA GLN A 102 20.99 -4.25 4.56
C GLN A 102 21.55 -5.67 4.64
N SER A 103 21.46 -6.31 5.78
CA SER A 103 21.97 -7.68 5.97
C SER A 103 21.29 -8.65 5.01
N ARG A 104 19.97 -8.58 4.89
CA ARG A 104 19.20 -9.48 4.02
C ARG A 104 19.36 -9.14 2.55
N LEU A 105 19.54 -7.87 2.22
CA LEU A 105 19.85 -7.44 0.86
C LEU A 105 21.20 -7.99 0.41
N LYS A 106 22.21 -7.97 1.29
CA LYS A 106 23.53 -8.53 1.00
C LYS A 106 23.51 -10.03 0.79
N LYS A 107 22.65 -10.74 1.55
CA LYS A 107 22.50 -12.19 1.42
C LYS A 107 21.65 -12.62 0.22
N GLY A 108 21.03 -11.69 -0.47
CA GLY A 108 20.14 -12.00 -1.58
C GLY A 108 18.76 -12.49 -1.17
N GLU A 109 18.41 -12.44 0.10
CA GLU A 109 17.08 -12.79 0.60
C GLU A 109 16.04 -11.74 0.21
N LEU A 110 16.48 -10.49 0.09
CA LEU A 110 15.66 -9.35 -0.33
C LEU A 110 16.25 -8.70 -1.56
N THR A 111 15.39 -8.10 -2.37
CA THR A 111 15.78 -7.25 -3.49
C THR A 111 15.15 -5.88 -3.31
N SER A 112 15.88 -4.82 -3.67
CA SER A 112 15.33 -3.45 -3.60
C SER A 112 15.33 -2.82 -4.99
N SER A 113 14.36 -1.95 -5.20
CA SER A 113 14.25 -1.19 -6.44
C SER A 113 13.65 0.18 -6.15
N SER A 114 14.01 1.16 -6.97
CA SER A 114 13.36 2.47 -6.95
C SER A 114 12.08 2.38 -7.74
N THR A 115 11.02 2.98 -7.21
CA THR A 115 9.71 2.98 -7.84
C THR A 115 9.01 4.30 -7.54
N GLU A 116 7.82 4.44 -8.09
CA GLU A 116 7.00 5.62 -7.91
C GLU A 116 5.54 5.20 -7.81
N PHE A 117 4.82 5.77 -6.85
CA PHE A 117 3.39 5.56 -6.70
C PHE A 117 2.70 6.92 -6.69
N ASN A 118 1.82 7.14 -7.66
CA ASN A 118 1.05 8.38 -7.76
C ASN A 118 1.92 9.64 -7.69
N GLY A 119 3.07 9.61 -8.38
CA GLY A 119 4.02 10.72 -8.40
C GLY A 119 4.96 10.80 -7.20
N ILE A 120 4.84 9.88 -6.23
CA ILE A 120 5.66 9.88 -5.03
C ILE A 120 6.80 8.87 -5.19
N SER A 121 8.03 9.33 -5.05
CA SER A 121 9.20 8.45 -5.10
C SER A 121 9.22 7.50 -3.92
N ALA A 122 9.53 6.24 -4.19
CA ALA A 122 9.52 5.19 -3.17
C ALA A 122 10.65 4.18 -3.41
N THR A 123 11.00 3.46 -2.36
CA THR A 123 11.90 2.30 -2.42
C THR A 123 11.07 1.07 -2.12
N ARG A 124 11.08 0.10 -3.03
CA ARG A 124 10.37 -1.16 -2.87
C ARG A 124 11.35 -2.27 -2.52
N ILE A 125 11.00 -3.06 -1.51
CA ILE A 125 11.80 -4.20 -1.06
C ILE A 125 10.89 -5.43 -1.09
N ASP A 126 11.32 -6.45 -1.84
CA ASP A 126 10.59 -7.70 -2.02
C ASP A 126 11.46 -8.87 -1.61
N GLY A 127 10.85 -9.93 -1.15
CA GLY A 127 11.52 -11.18 -0.88
C GLY A 127 11.09 -11.82 0.43
N THR A 128 12.04 -12.46 1.09
CA THR A 128 11.81 -13.17 2.34
C THR A 128 12.35 -12.34 3.51
N PHE A 129 11.44 -11.90 4.35
CA PHE A 129 11.74 -11.17 5.59
C PHE A 129 11.91 -12.16 6.75
N GLU A 130 11.92 -11.66 7.98
CA GLU A 130 12.09 -12.51 9.15
C GLU A 130 11.06 -13.65 9.21
N LYS A 131 11.48 -14.80 9.75
CA LYS A 131 10.63 -15.99 9.99
C LYS A 131 9.92 -16.48 8.72
N GLU A 132 10.64 -16.47 7.59
CA GLU A 132 10.12 -16.96 6.32
C GLU A 132 8.89 -16.18 5.78
N LEU A 133 8.65 -14.98 6.30
CA LEU A 133 7.58 -14.12 5.81
C LEU A 133 7.94 -13.58 4.44
N ARG A 134 7.18 -13.99 3.42
CA ARG A 134 7.33 -13.47 2.06
C ARG A 134 6.34 -12.35 1.84
N GLY A 135 6.85 -11.21 1.39
CA GLY A 135 5.99 -10.07 1.17
C GLY A 135 6.70 -8.94 0.45
N SER A 136 6.15 -7.76 0.61
CA SER A 136 6.68 -6.53 0.02
C SER A 136 6.65 -5.41 1.04
N VAL A 137 7.66 -4.56 0.98
CA VAL A 137 7.74 -3.33 1.76
C VAL A 137 7.96 -2.18 0.78
N VAL A 138 7.23 -1.09 0.98
CA VAL A 138 7.41 0.15 0.22
C VAL A 138 7.68 1.28 1.21
N LEU A 139 8.79 1.97 1.02
CA LEU A 139 9.22 3.06 1.88
C LEU A 139 9.12 4.38 1.14
N MET A 140 8.48 5.37 1.78
CA MET A 140 8.34 6.73 1.27
C MET A 140 8.83 7.71 2.32
N LYS A 141 9.47 8.79 1.86
CA LYS A 141 9.97 9.82 2.77
C LYS A 141 8.92 10.92 2.97
N VAL A 142 8.67 11.30 4.23
CA VAL A 142 7.86 12.47 4.57
C VAL A 142 8.62 13.27 5.61
N ARG A 143 9.17 14.42 5.20
CA ARG A 143 10.01 15.27 6.06
C ARG A 143 11.18 14.44 6.61
N ASP A 144 11.33 14.35 7.92
CA ASP A 144 12.37 13.58 8.61
C ASP A 144 11.89 12.18 9.03
N LYS A 145 10.70 11.77 8.57
CA LYS A 145 10.09 10.49 8.92
C LYS A 145 10.01 9.57 7.69
N THR A 146 9.76 8.31 7.93
CA THR A 146 9.59 7.31 6.89
C THR A 146 8.21 6.67 7.00
N ILE A 147 7.49 6.62 5.89
CA ILE A 147 6.25 5.87 5.78
C ILE A 147 6.58 4.51 5.24
N ARG A 148 6.16 3.47 5.95
CA ARG A 148 6.32 2.09 5.50
C ARG A 148 4.97 1.46 5.27
N PHE A 149 4.72 1.06 4.01
CA PHE A 149 3.62 0.19 3.66
C PHE A 149 4.17 -1.22 3.48
N SER A 150 3.49 -2.22 4.02
CA SER A 150 3.92 -3.60 3.83
C SER A 150 2.74 -4.53 3.67
N THR A 151 2.95 -5.62 2.97
CA THR A 151 2.00 -6.74 2.88
C THR A 151 2.74 -8.02 3.27
N ASP A 152 2.07 -8.87 4.03
CA ASP A 152 2.68 -10.04 4.65
C ASP A 152 2.53 -11.32 3.84
N ALA A 153 1.92 -11.26 2.66
CA ALA A 153 1.74 -12.43 1.81
C ALA A 153 1.59 -12.06 0.35
N ASP A 154 2.09 -12.94 -0.53
CA ASP A 154 2.02 -12.74 -1.97
C ASP A 154 0.58 -12.64 -2.49
N THR A 155 -0.36 -13.33 -1.84
CA THR A 155 -1.78 -13.30 -2.20
C THR A 155 -2.39 -11.91 -2.13
N PHE A 156 -1.85 -11.01 -1.30
CA PHE A 156 -2.35 -9.65 -1.15
C PHE A 156 -1.62 -8.63 -2.03
N LYS A 157 -0.61 -9.05 -2.80
CA LYS A 157 0.17 -8.11 -3.63
C LYS A 157 -0.67 -7.33 -4.64
N PRO A 158 -1.66 -7.93 -5.34
CA PRO A 158 -2.50 -7.15 -6.25
C PRO A 158 -3.27 -6.04 -5.56
N ASP A 159 -3.88 -6.31 -4.40
CA ASP A 159 -4.59 -5.31 -3.61
C ASP A 159 -3.63 -4.25 -3.07
N PHE A 160 -2.47 -4.68 -2.60
CA PHE A 160 -1.40 -3.80 -2.12
C PHE A 160 -0.98 -2.80 -3.20
N GLN A 161 -0.74 -3.29 -4.41
CA GLN A 161 -0.36 -2.45 -5.54
C GLN A 161 -1.47 -1.45 -5.89
N THR A 162 -2.71 -1.89 -5.91
CA THR A 162 -3.86 -1.03 -6.21
C THR A 162 -4.04 0.06 -5.17
N ILE A 163 -3.92 -0.28 -3.89
CA ILE A 163 -4.03 0.68 -2.79
C ILE A 163 -2.91 1.73 -2.87
N LEU A 164 -1.68 1.29 -3.06
CA LEU A 164 -0.54 2.19 -3.16
C LEU A 164 -0.63 3.15 -4.34
N SER A 165 -1.29 2.75 -5.43
CA SER A 165 -1.50 3.63 -6.57
C SER A 165 -2.39 4.83 -6.25
N THR A 166 -3.09 4.81 -5.12
CA THR A 166 -3.97 5.89 -4.66
C THR A 166 -3.36 6.75 -3.55
N VAL A 167 -2.16 6.44 -3.10
CA VAL A 167 -1.53 7.15 -1.97
C VAL A 167 -1.30 8.63 -2.32
N LYS A 168 -1.64 9.48 -1.36
CA LYS A 168 -1.37 10.92 -1.41
C LYS A 168 -0.70 11.33 -0.11
N ILE A 169 0.24 12.25 -0.21
CA ILE A 169 0.93 12.81 0.95
C ILE A 169 0.83 14.32 0.85
N SER A 170 0.26 14.95 1.88
CA SER A 170 0.22 16.41 2.01
C SER A 170 1.27 16.83 3.01
N GLU A 171 2.23 17.60 2.56
CA GLU A 171 3.26 18.16 3.43
C GLU A 171 2.85 19.49 4.03
#